data_e36acb09d9fa963f1b44c1272302ac5d
#
_entry.id   e36acb09d9fa963f1b44c1272302ac5d
#
_cell.length_a   1.000
_cell.length_b   1.000
_cell.length_c   1.000
_cell.angle_alpha   90.00
_cell.angle_beta   90.00
_cell.angle_gamma   90.00
#
_symmetry.space_group_name_H-M   'P 1'
#
loop_
_entity.id
_entity.type
_entity.pdbx_description
1 polymer ?
#
loop_
_entity_poly.entity_id
_entity_poly.type
_entity_poly.pdbx_seq_one_letter_code
_entity_poly.pdbx_strand_id
1 'polypeptide(L)'
;MTGADATGVEATIWDRQRRWVTLGAVALIFLAAIEALAVTTVMPVVSEALDGEALYAVAFAGTLATSVIGMVASGAASDSRGPRAALYVSVVLFLIGLVVSGAAVTMHQFLIGRLIQGLGAGGQTVALYVVVARLYPAHLHGRVFAAFAAAWVVPSMIGPFLAGAIADYLDWRWAFL
;
A
#
# COMPACT_ATOMS: atom_id res chain seq x y z
N MET A 1 -1.78 36.02 9.70
CA MET A 1 -1.41 36.62 8.42
C MET A 1 -1.52 35.54 7.37
N THR A 2 -2.54 35.61 6.55
CA THR A 2 -2.91 34.65 5.51
C THR A 2 -1.92 34.81 4.35
N GLY A 3 -1.15 33.75 4.08
CA GLY A 3 -0.29 33.69 2.91
C GLY A 3 -1.13 33.40 1.65
N ALA A 4 -1.78 34.41 1.12
CA ALA A 4 -2.23 34.39 -0.24
C ALA A 4 -0.98 34.60 -1.12
N ASP A 5 -0.68 33.63 -1.97
CA ASP A 5 0.26 33.83 -3.07
C ASP A 5 -0.24 35.01 -3.93
N ALA A 6 0.70 35.79 -4.49
CA ALA A 6 0.46 37.04 -5.22
C ALA A 6 -0.49 36.91 -6.44
N THR A 7 -1.08 35.74 -6.68
CA THR A 7 -2.04 35.46 -7.78
C THR A 7 -3.47 35.28 -7.31
N GLY A 8 -3.78 35.38 -5.99
CA GLY A 8 -5.14 35.25 -5.46
C GLY A 8 -5.84 33.90 -5.68
N VAL A 9 -5.14 32.90 -6.19
CA VAL A 9 -5.67 31.53 -6.37
C VAL A 9 -5.37 30.75 -5.10
N GLU A 10 -6.41 30.32 -4.36
CA GLU A 10 -6.23 29.42 -3.23
C GLU A 10 -5.55 28.14 -3.70
N ALA A 11 -4.39 27.79 -3.09
CA ALA A 11 -3.68 26.57 -3.38
C ALA A 11 -4.59 25.35 -3.14
N THR A 12 -4.73 24.48 -4.13
CA THR A 12 -5.56 23.27 -4.02
C THR A 12 -4.69 22.02 -4.18
N ILE A 13 -5.19 20.87 -3.72
CA ILE A 13 -4.51 19.58 -3.94
C ILE A 13 -4.49 19.16 -5.41
N TRP A 14 -5.31 19.82 -6.25
CA TRP A 14 -5.47 19.56 -7.69
C TRP A 14 -4.73 20.56 -8.57
N ASP A 15 -3.90 21.42 -8.02
CA ASP A 15 -3.07 22.34 -8.79
C ASP A 15 -2.24 21.60 -9.81
N ARG A 16 -1.99 22.21 -10.96
CA ARG A 16 -1.27 21.62 -12.10
C ARG A 16 0.07 20.98 -11.69
N GLN A 17 0.73 21.52 -10.68
CA GLN A 17 2.01 21.04 -10.18
C GLN A 17 1.87 19.84 -9.24
N ARG A 18 0.77 19.73 -8.48
CA ARG A 18 0.56 18.72 -7.41
C ARG A 18 -0.36 17.58 -7.84
N ARG A 19 -1.22 17.79 -8.84
CA ARG A 19 -2.24 16.81 -9.26
C ARG A 19 -1.67 15.42 -9.55
N TRP A 20 -0.52 15.34 -10.21
CA TRP A 20 0.09 14.05 -10.54
C TRP A 20 0.63 13.34 -9.31
N VAL A 21 1.18 14.09 -8.35
CA VAL A 21 1.62 13.53 -7.07
C VAL A 21 0.42 13.08 -6.25
N THR A 22 -0.65 13.89 -6.17
CA THR A 22 -1.90 13.52 -5.51
C THR A 22 -2.49 12.26 -6.12
N LEU A 23 -2.65 12.21 -7.44
CA LEU A 23 -3.20 11.05 -8.15
C LEU A 23 -2.35 9.79 -7.93
N GLY A 24 -1.02 9.90 -8.06
CA GLY A 24 -0.11 8.77 -7.83
C GLY A 24 -0.16 8.26 -6.39
N ALA A 25 -0.18 9.17 -5.42
CA ALA A 25 -0.28 8.79 -4.01
C ALA A 25 -1.63 8.12 -3.67
N VAL A 26 -2.73 8.68 -4.15
CA VAL A 26 -4.07 8.10 -3.98
C VAL A 26 -4.17 6.74 -4.67
N ALA A 27 -3.63 6.60 -5.89
CA ALA A 27 -3.62 5.34 -6.62
C ALA A 27 -2.80 4.25 -5.87
N LEU A 28 -1.64 4.59 -5.32
CA LEU A 28 -0.82 3.66 -4.53
C LEU A 28 -1.56 3.18 -3.28
N ILE A 29 -2.25 4.07 -2.58
CA ILE A 29 -3.05 3.71 -1.40
C ILE A 29 -4.26 2.87 -1.81
N PHE A 30 -4.93 3.22 -2.90
CA PHE A 30 -6.05 2.46 -3.43
C PHE A 30 -5.66 1.02 -3.80
N LEU A 31 -4.53 0.84 -4.51
CA LEU A 31 -4.01 -0.48 -4.87
C LEU A 31 -3.62 -1.30 -3.63
N ALA A 32 -2.95 -0.66 -2.65
CA ALA A 32 -2.62 -1.33 -1.39
C ALA A 32 -3.88 -1.74 -0.60
N ALA A 33 -4.94 -0.93 -0.65
CA ALA A 33 -6.22 -1.24 -0.01
C ALA A 33 -6.93 -2.42 -0.69
N ILE A 34 -6.96 -2.46 -2.04
CA ILE A 34 -7.51 -3.61 -2.78
C ILE A 34 -6.77 -4.89 -2.39
N GLU A 35 -5.44 -4.85 -2.41
CA GLU A 35 -4.62 -6.01 -2.07
C GLU A 35 -4.88 -6.48 -0.63
N ALA A 36 -4.85 -5.59 0.34
CA ALA A 36 -5.08 -5.94 1.74
C ALA A 36 -6.43 -6.63 1.97
N LEU A 37 -7.47 -6.18 1.28
CA LEU A 37 -8.81 -6.77 1.36
C LEU A 37 -8.92 -8.06 0.56
N ALA A 38 -8.28 -8.13 -0.63
CA ALA A 38 -8.23 -9.33 -1.44
C ALA A 38 -7.56 -10.48 -0.67
N VAL A 39 -6.43 -10.22 -0.03
CA VAL A 39 -5.72 -11.22 0.77
C VAL A 39 -6.58 -11.81 1.87
N THR A 40 -7.31 -10.97 2.63
CA THR A 40 -8.19 -11.49 3.69
C THR A 40 -9.25 -12.45 3.16
N THR A 41 -9.72 -12.22 1.93
CA THR A 41 -10.75 -13.04 1.28
C THR A 41 -10.18 -14.34 0.71
N VAL A 42 -8.99 -14.31 0.07
CA VAL A 42 -8.42 -15.49 -0.59
C VAL A 42 -7.57 -16.36 0.32
N MET A 43 -7.18 -15.88 1.51
CA MET A 43 -6.29 -16.62 2.42
C MET A 43 -6.76 -18.03 2.80
N PRO A 44 -8.07 -18.30 3.04
CA PRO A 44 -8.52 -19.67 3.30
C PRO A 44 -8.19 -20.61 2.12
N VAL A 45 -8.47 -20.17 0.88
CA VAL A 45 -8.18 -20.93 -0.35
C VAL A 45 -6.68 -21.14 -0.52
N VAL A 46 -5.86 -20.10 -0.26
CA VAL A 46 -4.39 -20.21 -0.32
C VAL A 46 -3.87 -21.22 0.69
N SER A 47 -4.36 -21.18 1.93
CA SER A 47 -3.87 -22.08 2.99
C SER A 47 -4.23 -23.54 2.72
N GLU A 48 -5.40 -23.80 2.13
CA GLU A 48 -5.80 -25.14 1.69
C GLU A 48 -4.98 -25.60 0.48
N ALA A 49 -4.83 -24.75 -0.54
CA ALA A 49 -4.07 -25.08 -1.76
C ALA A 49 -2.56 -25.33 -1.52
N LEU A 50 -1.98 -24.76 -0.46
CA LEU A 50 -0.57 -24.89 -0.14
C LEU A 50 -0.32 -25.75 1.12
N ASP A 51 -1.30 -26.50 1.62
CA ASP A 51 -1.25 -27.28 2.86
C ASP A 51 -0.66 -26.50 4.04
N GLY A 52 -1.08 -25.24 4.18
CA GLY A 52 -0.41 -24.23 5.01
C GLY A 52 -1.21 -23.72 6.21
N GLU A 53 -2.21 -24.45 6.72
CA GLU A 53 -3.08 -24.00 7.82
C GLU A 53 -2.28 -23.58 9.06
N ALA A 54 -1.20 -24.31 9.40
CA ALA A 54 -0.34 -23.98 10.54
C ALA A 54 0.35 -22.61 10.41
N LEU A 55 0.58 -22.12 9.19
CA LEU A 55 1.25 -20.85 8.91
C LEU A 55 0.27 -19.71 8.57
N TYR A 56 -1.03 -19.98 8.55
CA TYR A 56 -2.07 -18.99 8.23
C TYR A 56 -1.95 -17.73 9.10
N ALA A 57 -1.97 -17.89 10.41
CA ALA A 57 -1.85 -16.77 11.34
C ALA A 57 -0.50 -16.04 11.22
N VAL A 58 0.57 -16.79 10.95
CA VAL A 58 1.93 -16.23 10.78
C VAL A 58 2.00 -15.38 9.51
N ALA A 59 1.30 -15.74 8.44
CA ALA A 59 1.27 -14.96 7.21
C ALA A 59 0.64 -13.57 7.42
N PHE A 60 -0.39 -13.44 8.26
CA PHE A 60 -0.97 -12.15 8.63
C PHE A 60 -0.09 -11.39 9.62
N ALA A 61 0.23 -12.01 10.75
CA ALA A 61 1.00 -11.37 11.81
C ALA A 61 2.41 -10.96 11.34
N GLY A 62 3.06 -11.81 10.55
CA GLY A 62 4.37 -11.54 9.98
C GLY A 62 4.36 -10.35 9.03
N THR A 63 3.35 -10.24 8.17
CA THR A 63 3.19 -9.08 7.27
C THR A 63 3.01 -7.79 8.07
N LEU A 64 2.20 -7.80 9.12
CA LEU A 64 2.03 -6.64 10.00
C LEU A 64 3.32 -6.27 10.73
N ALA A 65 4.04 -7.27 11.27
CA ALA A 65 5.31 -7.04 11.94
C ALA A 65 6.36 -6.42 11.00
N THR A 66 6.49 -6.98 9.80
CA THR A 66 7.44 -6.44 8.80
C THR A 66 7.00 -5.07 8.28
N SER A 67 5.69 -4.76 8.25
CA SER A 67 5.24 -3.41 7.88
C SER A 67 5.71 -2.35 8.88
N VAL A 68 5.71 -2.65 10.18
CA VAL A 68 6.26 -1.75 11.20
C VAL A 68 7.76 -1.53 10.98
N ILE A 69 8.51 -2.60 10.67
CA ILE A 69 9.94 -2.48 10.33
C ILE A 69 10.13 -1.60 9.09
N GLY A 70 9.31 -1.81 8.07
CA GLY A 70 9.29 -1.00 6.84
C GLY A 70 9.00 0.48 7.11
N MET A 71 8.05 0.78 8.01
CA MET A 71 7.74 2.16 8.43
C MET A 71 8.97 2.84 9.03
N VAL A 72 9.64 2.20 9.99
CA VAL A 72 10.82 2.76 10.65
C VAL A 72 11.98 2.96 9.67
N ALA A 73 12.26 1.94 8.85
CA ALA A 73 13.32 2.00 7.85
C ALA A 73 13.08 3.11 6.81
N SER A 74 11.84 3.24 6.33
CA SER A 74 11.45 4.26 5.37
C SER A 74 11.49 5.67 5.96
N GLY A 75 11.14 5.84 7.24
CA GLY A 75 11.30 7.10 7.95
C GLY A 75 12.76 7.54 7.96
N ALA A 76 13.66 6.70 8.45
CA ALA A 76 15.10 6.98 8.50
C ALA A 76 15.71 7.23 7.09
N ALA A 77 15.27 6.45 6.08
CA ALA A 77 15.68 6.65 4.70
C ALA A 77 15.17 7.98 4.13
N SER A 78 13.95 8.37 4.47
CA SER A 78 13.35 9.65 4.05
C SER A 78 14.08 10.85 4.63
N ASP A 79 14.58 10.73 5.86
CA ASP A 79 15.36 11.79 6.50
C ASP A 79 16.75 11.95 5.89
N SER A 80 17.42 10.82 5.56
CA SER A 80 18.80 10.83 5.07
C SER A 80 18.92 11.03 3.54
N ARG A 81 18.02 10.42 2.75
CA ARG A 81 18.09 10.39 1.28
C ARG A 81 16.89 11.03 0.59
N GLY A 82 15.92 11.47 1.38
CA GLY A 82 14.67 12.05 0.90
C GLY A 82 13.58 11.00 0.60
N PRO A 83 12.30 11.45 0.61
CA PRO A 83 11.15 10.54 0.54
C PRO A 83 10.97 9.85 -0.83
N ARG A 84 11.53 10.42 -1.91
CA ARG A 84 11.41 9.82 -3.25
C ARG A 84 12.13 8.48 -3.34
N ALA A 85 13.35 8.40 -2.82
CA ALA A 85 14.14 7.16 -2.80
C ALA A 85 13.47 6.12 -1.90
N ALA A 86 13.03 6.52 -0.70
CA ALA A 86 12.31 5.66 0.23
C ALA A 86 11.02 5.10 -0.40
N LEU A 87 10.21 5.95 -1.05
CA LEU A 87 8.98 5.54 -1.73
C LEU A 87 9.27 4.55 -2.86
N TYR A 88 10.26 4.84 -3.72
CA TYR A 88 10.62 3.96 -4.83
C TYR A 88 11.03 2.56 -4.34
N VAL A 89 11.92 2.50 -3.36
CA VAL A 89 12.36 1.22 -2.77
C VAL A 89 11.19 0.47 -2.15
N SER A 90 10.32 1.16 -1.44
CA SER A 90 9.13 0.55 -0.80
C SER A 90 8.15 -0.01 -1.82
N VAL A 91 7.89 0.71 -2.92
CA VAL A 91 7.03 0.22 -4.01
C VAL A 91 7.66 -1.01 -4.69
N VAL A 92 8.96 -0.98 -4.94
CA VAL A 92 9.67 -2.14 -5.53
C VAL A 92 9.59 -3.36 -4.61
N LEU A 93 9.82 -3.19 -3.30
CA LEU A 93 9.68 -4.29 -2.33
C LEU A 93 8.25 -4.83 -2.31
N PHE A 94 7.24 -3.95 -2.32
CA PHE A 94 5.84 -4.35 -2.37
C PHE A 94 5.53 -5.19 -3.61
N LEU A 95 5.98 -4.76 -4.80
CA LEU A 95 5.78 -5.49 -6.05
C LEU A 95 6.52 -6.84 -6.06
N ILE A 96 7.76 -6.89 -5.57
CA ILE A 96 8.51 -8.15 -5.42
C ILE A 96 7.75 -9.11 -4.51
N GLY A 97 7.24 -8.62 -3.37
CA GLY A 97 6.43 -9.41 -2.45
C GLY A 97 5.18 -9.97 -3.10
N LEU A 98 4.47 -9.17 -3.91
CA LEU A 98 3.30 -9.62 -4.68
C LEU A 98 3.67 -10.76 -5.65
N VAL A 99 4.71 -10.57 -6.45
CA VAL A 99 5.16 -11.59 -7.42
C VAL A 99 5.58 -12.88 -6.72
N VAL A 100 6.34 -12.78 -5.63
CA VAL A 100 6.78 -13.96 -4.86
C VAL A 100 5.59 -14.69 -4.24
N SER A 101 4.60 -13.95 -3.69
CA SER A 101 3.38 -14.54 -3.13
C SER A 101 2.51 -15.17 -4.21
N GLY A 102 2.28 -14.49 -5.34
CA GLY A 102 1.49 -15.00 -6.45
C GLY A 102 2.11 -16.21 -7.16
N ALA A 103 3.44 -16.28 -7.22
CA ALA A 103 4.18 -17.42 -7.79
C ALA A 103 4.45 -18.54 -6.78
N ALA A 104 3.92 -18.48 -5.56
CA ALA A 104 4.23 -19.44 -4.51
C ALA A 104 3.68 -20.84 -4.84
N VAL A 105 4.53 -21.84 -4.63
CA VAL A 105 4.19 -23.27 -4.74
C VAL A 105 4.21 -23.98 -3.36
N THR A 106 4.65 -23.27 -2.33
CA THR A 106 4.62 -23.74 -0.93
C THR A 106 4.19 -22.59 -0.01
N MET A 107 3.60 -22.92 1.14
CA MET A 107 3.22 -21.93 2.13
C MET A 107 4.41 -21.13 2.69
N HIS A 108 5.60 -21.74 2.78
CA HIS A 108 6.81 -21.04 3.19
C HIS A 108 7.25 -19.97 2.18
N GLN A 109 7.17 -20.27 0.87
CA GLN A 109 7.45 -19.28 -0.17
C GLN A 109 6.43 -18.16 -0.15
N PHE A 110 5.14 -18.49 0.01
CA PHE A 110 4.08 -17.51 0.17
C PHE A 110 4.36 -16.58 1.36
N LEU A 111 4.71 -17.14 2.51
CA LEU A 111 5.07 -16.37 3.71
C LEU A 111 6.23 -15.41 3.46
N ILE A 112 7.30 -15.87 2.80
CA ILE A 112 8.43 -14.99 2.44
C ILE A 112 7.95 -13.81 1.59
N GLY A 113 7.13 -14.07 0.58
CA GLY A 113 6.54 -13.01 -0.24
C GLY A 113 5.73 -12.02 0.60
N ARG A 114 4.92 -12.50 1.55
CA ARG A 114 4.13 -11.67 2.47
C ARG A 114 5.01 -10.81 3.40
N LEU A 115 6.13 -11.35 3.90
CA LEU A 115 7.07 -10.58 4.72
C LEU A 115 7.74 -9.45 3.92
N ILE A 116 8.17 -9.72 2.69
CA ILE A 116 8.74 -8.71 1.79
C ILE A 116 7.70 -7.64 1.46
N GLN A 117 6.48 -8.06 1.16
CA GLN A 117 5.35 -7.18 0.86
C GLN A 117 5.01 -6.27 2.04
N GLY A 118 5.02 -6.80 3.27
CA GLY A 118 4.82 -6.02 4.49
C GLY A 118 5.86 -4.90 4.62
N LEU A 119 7.15 -5.20 4.43
CA LEU A 119 8.22 -4.18 4.42
C LEU A 119 7.91 -3.06 3.41
N GLY A 120 7.50 -3.43 2.20
CA GLY A 120 7.12 -2.49 1.16
C GLY A 120 5.90 -1.63 1.54
N ALA A 121 4.83 -2.24 2.03
CA ALA A 121 3.58 -1.57 2.40
C ALA A 121 3.79 -0.55 3.52
N GLY A 122 4.49 -0.95 4.59
CA GLY A 122 4.82 -0.05 5.70
C GLY A 122 5.70 1.11 5.25
N GLY A 123 6.74 0.81 4.47
CA GLY A 123 7.65 1.81 3.93
C GLY A 123 6.95 2.81 3.00
N GLN A 124 6.06 2.34 2.14
CA GLN A 124 5.26 3.17 1.23
C GLN A 124 4.34 4.13 2.02
N THR A 125 3.70 3.65 3.07
CA THR A 125 2.82 4.47 3.91
C THR A 125 3.57 5.67 4.50
N VAL A 126 4.72 5.44 5.14
CA VAL A 126 5.51 6.52 5.75
C VAL A 126 6.09 7.44 4.68
N ALA A 127 6.65 6.89 3.60
CA ALA A 127 7.19 7.71 2.52
C ALA A 127 6.13 8.65 1.91
N LEU A 128 4.88 8.19 1.71
CA LEU A 128 3.79 9.02 1.23
C LEU A 128 3.45 10.14 2.22
N TYR A 129 3.44 9.86 3.52
CA TYR A 129 3.19 10.89 4.55
C TYR A 129 4.29 11.95 4.55
N VAL A 130 5.56 11.56 4.40
CA VAL A 130 6.68 12.50 4.28
C VAL A 130 6.59 13.32 2.98
N VAL A 131 6.16 12.71 1.86
CA VAL A 131 5.91 13.42 0.61
C VAL A 131 4.83 14.50 0.81
N VAL A 132 3.74 14.16 1.50
CA VAL A 132 2.67 15.12 1.81
C VAL A 132 3.22 16.25 2.67
N ALA A 133 3.95 15.93 3.74
CA ALA A 133 4.51 16.95 4.65
C ALA A 133 5.47 17.92 3.96
N ARG A 134 6.21 17.46 2.93
CA ARG A 134 7.21 18.28 2.22
C ARG A 134 6.66 19.05 1.02
N LEU A 135 5.63 18.53 0.34
CA LEU A 135 5.13 19.11 -0.91
C LEU A 135 3.87 19.97 -0.74
N TYR A 136 3.12 19.75 0.33
CA TYR A 136 1.85 20.43 0.53
C TYR A 136 1.95 21.41 1.70
N PRO A 137 1.37 22.63 1.55
CA PRO A 137 1.20 23.54 2.68
C PRO A 137 0.38 22.89 3.80
N ALA A 138 0.66 23.24 5.06
CA ALA A 138 0.03 22.62 6.22
C ALA A 138 -1.52 22.63 6.18
N HIS A 139 -2.13 23.70 5.64
CA HIS A 139 -3.59 23.80 5.51
C HIS A 139 -4.21 22.79 4.52
N LEU A 140 -3.41 22.19 3.62
CA LEU A 140 -3.87 21.16 2.67
C LEU A 140 -3.67 19.73 3.16
N HIS A 141 -2.89 19.50 4.22
CA HIS A 141 -2.61 18.14 4.72
C HIS A 141 -3.90 17.39 5.03
N GLY A 142 -4.86 18.02 5.71
CA GLY A 142 -6.16 17.41 6.01
C GLY A 142 -6.93 16.96 4.76
N ARG A 143 -6.88 17.75 3.67
CA ARG A 143 -7.53 17.39 2.40
C ARG A 143 -6.85 16.22 1.71
N VAL A 144 -5.51 16.14 1.75
CA VAL A 144 -4.76 15.00 1.18
C VAL A 144 -5.03 13.73 1.98
N PHE A 145 -5.00 13.80 3.32
CA PHE A 145 -5.29 12.63 4.15
C PHE A 145 -6.75 12.20 4.05
N ALA A 146 -7.69 13.13 3.85
CA ALA A 146 -9.07 12.77 3.54
C ALA A 146 -9.19 12.02 2.20
N ALA A 147 -8.41 12.42 1.17
CA ALA A 147 -8.35 11.69 -0.09
C ALA A 147 -7.75 10.29 0.08
N PHE A 148 -6.73 10.12 0.95
CA PHE A 148 -6.16 8.82 1.30
C PHE A 148 -7.18 7.93 2.01
N ALA A 149 -7.95 8.47 2.96
CA ALA A 149 -9.02 7.74 3.63
C ALA A 149 -10.12 7.34 2.64
N ALA A 150 -10.52 8.25 1.75
CA ALA A 150 -11.52 7.96 0.71
C ALA A 150 -11.06 6.85 -0.26
N ALA A 151 -9.75 6.74 -0.51
CA ALA A 151 -9.18 5.67 -1.35
C ALA A 151 -9.38 4.26 -0.77
N TRP A 152 -9.73 4.11 0.51
CA TRP A 152 -10.08 2.85 1.14
C TRP A 152 -11.56 2.49 1.00
N VAL A 153 -12.43 3.49 0.76
CA VAL A 153 -13.89 3.26 0.74
C VAL A 153 -14.31 2.37 -0.43
N VAL A 154 -13.85 2.67 -1.63
CA VAL A 154 -14.22 1.87 -2.82
C VAL A 154 -13.67 0.44 -2.71
N PRO A 155 -12.38 0.21 -2.40
CA PRO A 155 -11.86 -1.13 -2.17
C PRO A 155 -12.63 -1.90 -1.08
N SER A 156 -13.02 -1.26 0.01
CA SER A 156 -13.77 -1.94 1.09
C SER A 156 -15.14 -2.45 0.66
N MET A 157 -15.76 -1.78 -0.30
CA MET A 157 -17.07 -2.21 -0.84
C MET A 157 -16.95 -3.30 -1.90
N ILE A 158 -15.97 -3.19 -2.81
CA ILE A 158 -15.88 -4.08 -3.98
C ILE A 158 -14.80 -5.15 -3.85
N GLY A 159 -13.76 -4.93 -3.01
CA GLY A 159 -12.61 -5.80 -2.86
C GLY A 159 -12.98 -7.25 -2.52
N PRO A 160 -13.80 -7.51 -1.48
CA PRO A 160 -14.22 -8.86 -1.13
C PRO A 160 -14.97 -9.57 -2.24
N PHE A 161 -15.82 -8.87 -2.99
CA PHE A 161 -16.55 -9.45 -4.13
C PHE A 161 -15.63 -9.82 -5.29
N LEU A 162 -14.69 -8.94 -5.63
CA LEU A 162 -13.70 -9.20 -6.67
C LEU A 162 -12.77 -10.35 -6.28
N ALA A 163 -12.27 -10.34 -5.05
CA ALA A 163 -11.38 -11.38 -4.56
C ALA A 163 -12.10 -12.75 -4.46
N GLY A 164 -13.35 -12.78 -4.02
CA GLY A 164 -14.17 -13.98 -4.01
C GLY A 164 -14.39 -14.51 -5.43
N ALA A 165 -14.79 -13.66 -6.37
CA ALA A 165 -14.94 -14.04 -7.77
C ALA A 165 -13.64 -14.56 -8.40
N ILE A 166 -12.49 -13.96 -8.07
CA ILE A 166 -11.18 -14.45 -8.51
C ILE A 166 -10.91 -15.84 -7.94
N ALA A 167 -11.18 -16.06 -6.64
CA ALA A 167 -10.96 -17.35 -5.99
C ALA A 167 -11.89 -18.45 -6.53
N ASP A 168 -13.14 -18.11 -6.87
CA ASP A 168 -14.15 -19.06 -7.32
C ASP A 168 -14.04 -19.42 -8.82
N TYR A 169 -13.67 -18.45 -9.67
CA TYR A 169 -13.70 -18.60 -11.13
C TYR A 169 -12.32 -18.62 -11.79
N LEU A 170 -11.27 -18.18 -11.07
CA LEU A 170 -9.89 -18.12 -11.54
C LEU A 170 -8.98 -18.82 -10.52
N ASP A 171 -7.66 -18.71 -10.70
CA ASP A 171 -6.71 -19.16 -9.69
C ASP A 171 -6.51 -18.03 -8.66
N TRP A 172 -6.42 -18.35 -7.36
CA TRP A 172 -6.17 -17.39 -6.29
C TRP A 172 -4.91 -16.53 -6.50
N ARG A 173 -3.97 -17.03 -7.31
CA ARG A 173 -2.74 -16.32 -7.66
C ARG A 173 -3.00 -14.98 -8.35
N TRP A 174 -4.11 -14.87 -9.08
CA TRP A 174 -4.51 -13.62 -9.72
C TRP A 174 -4.88 -12.50 -8.75
N ALA A 175 -5.12 -12.83 -7.49
CA ALA A 175 -5.31 -11.80 -6.46
C ALA A 175 -4.00 -11.06 -6.10
N PHE A 176 -2.84 -11.61 -6.49
CA PHE A 176 -1.50 -11.06 -6.26
C PHE A 176 -0.81 -10.57 -7.54
N LEU A 177 -1.26 -10.99 -8.70
CA LEU A 177 -0.68 -10.66 -10.02
C LEU A 177 -1.59 -9.74 -10.83
#